data_628306cd4611fa17dac672a2b6537288
#
_entry.id   628306cd4611fa17dac672a2b6537288
#
_cell.length_a   1.000
_cell.length_b   1.000
_cell.length_c   1.000
_cell.angle_alpha   90.00
_cell.angle_beta   90.00
_cell.angle_gamma   90.00
#
_symmetry.space_group_name_H-M   'P 1'
#
loop_
_entity.id
_entity.type
_entity.pdbx_description
1 polymer ?
#
loop_
_entity_poly.entity_id
_entity_poly.type
_entity_poly.pdbx_seq_one_letter_code
_entity_poly.pdbx_strand_id
1 'polypeptide(L)'
;MPPITLKGMSVLEQVQDDVRTAMKARDRERAGALRMIVDVLQQDAKLGKGDEVAVLQRERKKRVEAAEAYEGAGRAEQAASERFEAELIEGYLPQQLSDEELGELVAEAIAETGASEQRQMGQVMSALMPKLGGRADGKRVSAAVREKLGA
;
A
#
# COMPACT_ATOMS: atom_id res chain seq x y z
N MET A 1 3.98 -11.50 4.71
CA MET A 1 3.73 -12.47 3.65
C MET A 1 3.03 -11.83 2.49
N PRO A 2 3.56 -12.02 1.31
CA PRO A 2 2.83 -11.46 0.18
C PRO A 2 1.45 -12.10 0.10
N PRO A 3 0.45 -11.41 -0.42
CA PRO A 3 -0.86 -12.01 -0.60
C PRO A 3 -0.72 -13.22 -1.51
N ILE A 4 -1.22 -14.36 -1.04
CA ILE A 4 -1.22 -15.56 -1.86
C ILE A 4 -2.40 -15.39 -2.80
N THR A 5 -2.12 -14.87 -3.99
CA THR A 5 -3.11 -14.84 -5.05
C THR A 5 -3.10 -16.23 -5.66
N LEU A 6 -4.18 -16.97 -5.49
CA LEU A 6 -4.33 -18.24 -6.19
C LEU A 6 -4.24 -17.93 -7.69
N LYS A 7 -3.51 -18.79 -8.40
CA LYS A 7 -3.25 -18.59 -9.82
C LYS A 7 -4.56 -18.33 -10.59
N GLY A 8 -4.65 -17.19 -11.23
CA GLY A 8 -5.83 -16.78 -12.00
C GLY A 8 -6.88 -16.00 -11.23
N MET A 9 -6.72 -15.79 -9.92
CA MET A 9 -7.65 -14.96 -9.13
C MET A 9 -7.14 -13.54 -9.06
N SER A 10 -8.04 -12.57 -9.29
CA SER A 10 -7.76 -11.17 -9.00
C SER A 10 -7.79 -10.95 -7.49
N VAL A 11 -7.23 -9.83 -7.03
CA VAL A 11 -7.31 -9.47 -5.61
C VAL A 11 -8.77 -9.31 -5.20
N LEU A 12 -9.59 -8.70 -6.06
CA LEU A 12 -11.04 -8.57 -5.80
C LEU A 12 -11.69 -9.92 -5.52
N GLU A 13 -11.43 -10.92 -6.35
CA GLU A 13 -11.98 -12.27 -6.16
C GLU A 13 -11.49 -12.89 -4.86
N GLN A 14 -10.23 -12.70 -4.53
CA GLN A 14 -9.65 -13.18 -3.28
C GLN A 14 -10.31 -12.53 -2.05
N VAL A 15 -10.51 -11.22 -2.08
CA VAL A 15 -11.17 -10.50 -0.99
C VAL A 15 -12.61 -10.97 -0.83
N GLN A 16 -13.33 -11.17 -1.95
CA GLN A 16 -14.70 -11.69 -1.93
C GLN A 16 -14.77 -13.06 -1.26
N ASP A 17 -13.81 -13.94 -1.55
CA ASP A 17 -13.71 -15.23 -0.88
C ASP A 17 -13.47 -15.08 0.62
N ASP A 18 -12.59 -14.16 0.99
CA ASP A 18 -12.25 -13.92 2.40
C ASP A 18 -13.44 -13.33 3.17
N VAL A 19 -14.29 -12.54 2.50
CA VAL A 19 -15.56 -12.07 3.10
C VAL A 19 -16.43 -13.27 3.46
N ARG A 20 -16.58 -14.22 2.54
CA ARG A 20 -17.37 -15.42 2.80
C ARG A 20 -16.83 -16.22 3.97
N THR A 21 -15.51 -16.37 4.04
CA THR A 21 -14.84 -17.07 5.15
C THR A 21 -15.09 -16.37 6.48
N ALA A 22 -14.96 -15.04 6.51
CA ALA A 22 -15.21 -14.25 7.71
C ALA A 22 -16.68 -14.35 8.17
N MET A 23 -17.60 -14.35 7.22
CA MET A 23 -19.03 -14.51 7.52
C MET A 23 -19.31 -15.88 8.12
N LYS A 24 -18.75 -16.95 7.58
CA LYS A 24 -18.91 -18.30 8.11
C LYS A 24 -18.34 -18.42 9.52
N ALA A 25 -17.23 -17.71 9.79
CA ALA A 25 -16.61 -17.67 11.10
C ALA A 25 -17.34 -16.75 12.08
N ARG A 26 -18.35 -16.03 11.62
CA ARG A 26 -19.12 -15.03 12.37
C ARG A 26 -18.23 -13.87 12.86
N ASP A 27 -17.16 -13.60 12.14
CA ASP A 27 -16.27 -12.46 12.41
C ASP A 27 -16.81 -11.24 11.67
N ARG A 28 -17.74 -10.54 12.33
CA ARG A 28 -18.46 -9.41 11.74
C ARG A 28 -17.58 -8.22 11.44
N GLU A 29 -16.64 -7.93 12.33
CA GLU A 29 -15.71 -6.82 12.17
C GLU A 29 -14.84 -7.04 10.92
N ARG A 30 -14.27 -8.23 10.81
CA ARG A 30 -13.45 -8.59 9.66
C ARG A 30 -14.25 -8.59 8.36
N ALA A 31 -15.44 -9.18 8.37
CA ALA A 31 -16.30 -9.20 7.19
C ALA A 31 -16.67 -7.78 6.74
N GLY A 32 -16.99 -6.90 7.66
CA GLY A 32 -17.32 -5.50 7.35
C GLY A 32 -16.15 -4.75 6.74
N ALA A 33 -14.97 -4.90 7.32
CA ALA A 33 -13.75 -4.28 6.80
C ALA A 33 -13.39 -4.81 5.41
N LEU A 34 -13.49 -6.11 5.20
CA LEU A 34 -13.22 -6.72 3.89
C LEU A 34 -14.22 -6.25 2.82
N ARG A 35 -15.49 -6.04 3.19
CA ARG A 35 -16.49 -5.52 2.25
C ARG A 35 -16.13 -4.11 1.77
N MET A 36 -15.55 -3.29 2.62
CA MET A 36 -15.08 -1.96 2.21
C MET A 36 -13.98 -2.07 1.15
N ILE A 37 -13.08 -3.03 1.32
CA ILE A 37 -12.03 -3.30 0.32
C ILE A 37 -12.65 -3.74 -1.00
N VAL A 38 -13.64 -4.63 -0.94
CA VAL A 38 -14.38 -5.06 -2.15
C VAL A 38 -14.97 -3.86 -2.87
N ASP A 39 -15.61 -2.95 -2.14
CA ASP A 39 -16.26 -1.79 -2.72
C ASP A 39 -15.28 -0.89 -3.48
N VAL A 40 -14.12 -0.59 -2.91
CA VAL A 40 -13.14 0.26 -3.60
C VAL A 40 -12.54 -0.43 -4.82
N LEU A 41 -12.31 -1.73 -4.74
CA LEU A 41 -11.81 -2.49 -5.88
C LEU A 41 -12.84 -2.59 -7.01
N GLN A 42 -14.12 -2.75 -6.66
CA GLN A 42 -15.19 -2.76 -7.66
C GLN A 42 -15.35 -1.41 -8.37
N GLN A 43 -15.22 -0.31 -7.63
CA GLN A 43 -15.25 1.01 -8.22
C GLN A 43 -14.10 1.23 -9.19
N ASP A 44 -12.90 0.81 -8.83
CA ASP A 44 -11.74 0.91 -9.72
C ASP A 44 -11.95 0.10 -11.00
N ALA A 45 -12.48 -1.10 -10.87
CA ALA A 45 -12.77 -1.96 -12.03
C ALA A 45 -13.80 -1.31 -12.97
N LYS A 46 -14.82 -0.65 -12.43
CA LYS A 46 -15.83 0.06 -13.23
C LYS A 46 -15.23 1.24 -13.99
N LEU A 47 -14.23 1.89 -13.43
CA LEU A 47 -13.55 3.01 -14.07
C LEU A 47 -12.54 2.54 -15.13
N GLY A 48 -12.37 1.22 -15.29
CA GLY A 48 -11.51 0.63 -16.30
C GLY A 48 -10.02 0.77 -16.05
N LYS A 49 -9.62 1.16 -14.86
CA LYS A 49 -8.19 1.35 -14.52
C LYS A 49 -7.49 0.05 -14.17
N GLY A 50 -8.20 -0.87 -13.51
CA GLY A 50 -7.70 -2.22 -13.23
C GLY A 50 -6.41 -2.34 -12.45
N ASP A 51 -6.00 -1.30 -11.74
CA ASP A 51 -4.78 -1.30 -10.95
C ASP A 51 -5.11 -1.52 -9.47
N GLU A 52 -5.33 -2.77 -9.10
CA GLU A 52 -5.72 -3.16 -7.75
C GLU A 52 -4.68 -2.77 -6.71
N VAL A 53 -3.40 -2.91 -7.03
CA VAL A 53 -2.31 -2.56 -6.10
C VAL A 53 -2.32 -1.06 -5.80
N ALA A 54 -2.43 -0.22 -6.81
CA ALA A 54 -2.47 1.23 -6.63
C ALA A 54 -3.68 1.67 -5.79
N VAL A 55 -4.84 1.07 -6.03
CA VAL A 55 -6.06 1.34 -5.26
C VAL A 55 -5.84 1.01 -3.79
N LEU A 56 -5.29 -0.17 -3.51
CA LEU A 56 -5.07 -0.64 -2.15
C LEU A 56 -4.02 0.21 -1.43
N GLN A 57 -2.99 0.64 -2.12
CA GLN A 57 -1.99 1.54 -1.53
C GLN A 57 -2.61 2.87 -1.10
N ARG A 58 -3.47 3.46 -1.94
CA ARG A 58 -4.16 4.70 -1.62
C ARG A 58 -5.10 4.52 -0.43
N GLU A 59 -5.85 3.42 -0.40
CA GLU A 59 -6.76 3.13 0.71
C GLU A 59 -6.00 2.91 2.01
N ARG A 60 -4.90 2.16 1.96
CA ARG A 60 -4.06 1.94 3.15
C ARG A 60 -3.57 3.27 3.72
N LYS A 61 -3.08 4.15 2.86
CA LYS A 61 -2.61 5.48 3.26
C LYS A 61 -3.71 6.28 3.95
N LYS A 62 -4.92 6.28 3.39
CA LYS A 62 -6.07 6.97 4.00
C LYS A 62 -6.38 6.42 5.39
N ARG A 63 -6.34 5.09 5.57
CA ARG A 63 -6.61 4.45 6.86
C ARG A 63 -5.55 4.80 7.89
N VAL A 64 -4.29 4.80 7.51
CA VAL A 64 -3.18 5.17 8.39
C VAL A 64 -3.30 6.65 8.80
N GLU A 65 -3.57 7.54 7.86
CA GLU A 65 -3.75 8.97 8.15
C GLU A 65 -4.95 9.21 9.07
N ALA A 66 -6.05 8.48 8.84
CA ALA A 66 -7.23 8.57 9.71
C ALA A 66 -6.90 8.07 11.12
N ALA A 67 -6.16 6.97 11.23
CA ALA A 67 -5.73 6.45 12.53
C ALA A 67 -4.87 7.47 13.30
N GLU A 68 -3.93 8.09 12.61
CA GLU A 68 -3.07 9.12 13.21
C GLU A 68 -3.90 10.32 13.70
N ALA A 69 -4.88 10.75 12.89
CA ALA A 69 -5.77 11.84 13.27
C ALA A 69 -6.60 11.49 14.51
N TYR A 70 -7.14 10.27 14.58
CA TYR A 70 -7.89 9.82 15.75
C TYR A 70 -7.01 9.71 16.98
N GLU A 71 -5.79 9.22 16.83
CA GLU A 71 -4.82 9.15 17.94
C GLU A 71 -4.52 10.54 18.48
N GLY A 72 -4.30 11.51 17.59
CA GLY A 72 -4.07 12.90 17.97
C GLY A 72 -5.25 13.55 18.66
N ALA A 73 -6.47 13.09 18.40
CA ALA A 73 -7.69 13.58 19.02
C ALA A 73 -8.08 12.79 20.28
N GLY A 74 -7.29 11.84 20.71
CA GLY A 74 -7.57 11.02 21.90
C GLY A 74 -8.65 9.97 21.68
N ARG A 75 -8.95 9.61 20.42
CA ARG A 75 -9.99 8.64 20.04
C ARG A 75 -9.36 7.29 19.72
N ALA A 76 -8.91 6.60 20.76
CA ALA A 76 -8.15 5.35 20.62
C ALA A 76 -8.93 4.22 19.92
N GLU A 77 -10.23 4.10 20.17
CA GLU A 77 -11.04 3.03 19.58
C GLU A 77 -11.21 3.22 18.08
N GLN A 78 -11.47 4.44 17.64
CA GLN A 78 -11.59 4.75 16.22
C GLN A 78 -10.23 4.56 15.52
N ALA A 79 -9.14 4.97 16.18
CA ALA A 79 -7.80 4.75 15.64
C ALA A 79 -7.50 3.26 15.46
N ALA A 80 -7.85 2.43 16.44
CA ALA A 80 -7.66 0.99 16.37
C ALA A 80 -8.43 0.36 15.20
N SER A 81 -9.67 0.81 14.95
CA SER A 81 -10.46 0.35 13.82
C SER A 81 -9.80 0.68 12.48
N GLU A 82 -9.29 1.90 12.34
CA GLU A 82 -8.60 2.31 11.12
C GLU A 82 -7.31 1.51 10.91
N ARG A 83 -6.56 1.25 11.97
CA ARG A 83 -5.35 0.43 11.88
C ARG A 83 -5.65 -1.02 11.52
N PHE A 84 -6.73 -1.56 12.05
CA PHE A 84 -7.18 -2.91 11.70
C PHE A 84 -7.48 -3.01 10.20
N GLU A 85 -8.18 -2.03 9.65
CA GLU A 85 -8.47 -1.97 8.22
C GLU A 85 -7.20 -1.83 7.39
N ALA A 86 -6.25 -1.00 7.83
CA ALA A 86 -4.97 -0.85 7.15
C ALA A 86 -4.19 -2.16 7.12
N GLU A 87 -4.18 -2.91 8.21
CA GLU A 87 -3.51 -4.22 8.28
C GLU A 87 -4.14 -5.23 7.33
N LEU A 88 -5.47 -5.24 7.22
CA LEU A 88 -6.14 -6.12 6.28
C LEU A 88 -5.74 -5.81 4.85
N ILE A 89 -5.67 -4.51 4.50
CA ILE A 89 -5.25 -4.09 3.17
C ILE A 89 -3.80 -4.53 2.90
N GLU A 90 -2.91 -4.39 3.88
CA GLU A 90 -1.51 -4.84 3.76
C GLU A 90 -1.40 -6.30 3.39
N GLY A 91 -2.31 -7.13 3.90
CA GLY A 91 -2.35 -8.56 3.59
C GLY A 91 -2.58 -8.85 2.11
N TYR A 92 -3.12 -7.91 1.36
CA TYR A 92 -3.38 -8.05 -0.08
C TYR A 92 -2.37 -7.31 -0.95
N LEU A 93 -1.47 -6.55 -0.35
CA LEU A 93 -0.41 -5.86 -1.08
C LEU A 93 0.81 -6.76 -1.25
N PRO A 94 1.64 -6.53 -2.28
CA PRO A 94 2.93 -7.21 -2.37
C PRO A 94 3.75 -6.96 -1.11
N GLN A 95 4.61 -7.92 -0.77
CA GLN A 95 5.47 -7.78 0.39
C GLN A 95 6.29 -6.49 0.29
N GLN A 96 6.23 -5.68 1.34
CA GLN A 96 6.91 -4.40 1.36
C GLN A 96 8.42 -4.59 1.49
N LEU A 97 9.18 -3.71 0.83
CA LEU A 97 10.64 -3.70 0.93
C LEU A 97 11.07 -3.26 2.33
N SER A 98 12.14 -3.86 2.84
CA SER A 98 12.80 -3.36 4.04
C SER A 98 13.48 -2.02 3.72
N ASP A 99 13.85 -1.28 4.74
CA ASP A 99 14.58 -0.02 4.55
C ASP A 99 15.91 -0.24 3.85
N GLU A 100 16.59 -1.36 4.15
CA GLU A 100 17.85 -1.72 3.49
C GLU A 100 17.65 -2.01 2.00
N GLU A 101 16.64 -2.82 1.67
CA GLU A 101 16.32 -3.15 0.29
C GLU A 101 15.93 -1.91 -0.51
N LEU A 102 15.11 -1.06 0.09
CA LEU A 102 14.72 0.20 -0.54
C LEU A 102 15.93 1.10 -0.76
N GLY A 103 16.80 1.20 0.24
CA GLY A 103 18.03 1.98 0.15
C GLY A 103 18.94 1.53 -0.98
N GLU A 104 19.07 0.22 -1.21
CA GLU A 104 19.85 -0.34 -2.30
C GLU A 104 19.27 0.04 -3.67
N LEU A 105 17.94 -0.08 -3.80
CA LEU A 105 17.27 0.27 -5.05
C LEU A 105 17.35 1.77 -5.34
N VAL A 106 17.26 2.60 -4.30
CA VAL A 106 17.45 4.05 -4.43
C VAL A 106 18.88 4.36 -4.91
N ALA A 107 19.87 3.73 -4.30
CA ALA A 107 21.27 3.94 -4.70
C ALA A 107 21.51 3.55 -6.16
N GLU A 108 20.94 2.44 -6.61
CA GLU A 108 21.02 2.01 -8.00
C GLU A 108 20.38 3.04 -8.95
N ALA A 109 19.20 3.55 -8.59
CA ALA A 109 18.51 4.53 -9.42
C ALA A 109 19.27 5.85 -9.50
N ILE A 110 19.89 6.27 -8.41
CA ILE A 110 20.74 7.45 -8.38
C ILE A 110 21.95 7.24 -9.30
N ALA A 111 22.58 6.08 -9.23
CA ALA A 111 23.73 5.75 -10.09
C ALA A 111 23.32 5.73 -11.58
N GLU A 112 22.19 5.13 -11.90
CA GLU A 112 21.68 5.04 -13.27
C GLU A 112 21.36 6.41 -13.87
N THR A 113 20.78 7.29 -13.08
CA THR A 113 20.36 8.62 -13.54
C THR A 113 21.48 9.65 -13.49
N GLY A 114 22.56 9.37 -12.74
CA GLY A 114 23.63 10.32 -12.50
C GLY A 114 23.23 11.50 -11.63
N ALA A 115 22.11 11.39 -10.92
CA ALA A 115 21.60 12.47 -10.07
C ALA A 115 22.53 12.72 -8.88
N SER A 116 22.70 13.99 -8.53
CA SER A 116 23.55 14.40 -7.40
C SER A 116 22.91 15.50 -6.54
N GLU A 117 21.79 16.05 -6.99
CA GLU A 117 21.14 17.19 -6.34
C GLU A 117 19.64 16.94 -6.12
N GLN A 118 19.09 17.57 -5.09
CA GLN A 118 17.67 17.47 -4.74
C GLN A 118 16.73 17.77 -5.91
N ARG A 119 17.07 18.76 -6.75
CA ARG A 119 16.26 19.12 -7.91
C ARG A 119 16.11 17.99 -8.94
N GLN A 120 16.97 16.99 -8.86
CA GLN A 120 16.95 15.82 -9.76
C GLN A 120 16.10 14.67 -9.22
N MET A 121 15.43 14.89 -8.09
CA MET A 121 14.59 13.88 -7.43
C MET A 121 13.56 13.27 -8.38
N GLY A 122 12.93 14.10 -9.23
CA GLY A 122 11.94 13.62 -10.20
C GLY A 122 12.50 12.59 -11.17
N GLN A 123 13.75 12.76 -11.62
CA GLN A 123 14.42 11.81 -12.49
C GLN A 123 14.64 10.47 -11.78
N VAL A 124 15.08 10.52 -10.53
CA VAL A 124 15.32 9.32 -9.73
C VAL A 124 13.99 8.58 -9.50
N MET A 125 12.94 9.33 -9.14
CA MET A 125 11.61 8.74 -8.91
C MET A 125 11.08 8.06 -10.17
N SER A 126 11.22 8.71 -11.32
CA SER A 126 10.78 8.14 -12.61
C SER A 126 11.50 6.85 -12.97
N ALA A 127 12.80 6.75 -12.65
CA ALA A 127 13.57 5.53 -12.88
C ALA A 127 13.24 4.43 -11.88
N LEU A 128 12.93 4.81 -10.65
CA LEU A 128 12.79 3.88 -9.53
C LEU A 128 11.38 3.29 -9.41
N MET A 129 10.34 4.12 -9.50
CA MET A 129 8.96 3.68 -9.23
C MET A 129 8.52 2.45 -10.03
N PRO A 130 8.81 2.34 -11.35
CA PRO A 130 8.41 1.15 -12.10
C PRO A 130 9.05 -0.15 -11.59
N LYS A 131 10.21 -0.07 -10.97
CA LYS A 131 10.94 -1.24 -10.46
C LYS A 131 10.40 -1.74 -9.13
N LEU A 132 9.63 -0.92 -8.42
CA LEU A 132 9.13 -1.25 -7.09
C LEU A 132 7.90 -2.16 -7.09
N GLY A 133 7.08 -2.08 -8.13
CA GLY A 133 5.91 -2.95 -8.26
C GLY A 133 4.94 -2.89 -7.08
N GLY A 134 4.79 -1.74 -6.45
CA GLY A 134 3.92 -1.58 -5.30
C GLY A 134 4.50 -2.03 -3.97
N ARG A 135 5.77 -2.38 -3.92
CA ARG A 135 6.43 -2.87 -2.70
C ARG A 135 6.87 -1.78 -1.73
N ALA A 136 6.69 -0.52 -2.11
CA ALA A 136 6.93 0.62 -1.22
C ALA A 136 6.00 1.75 -1.66
N ASP A 137 5.46 2.52 -0.71
CA ASP A 137 4.60 3.66 -1.07
C ASP A 137 5.45 4.87 -1.50
N GLY A 138 4.83 5.77 -2.26
CA GLY A 138 5.52 6.92 -2.83
C GLY A 138 6.12 7.86 -1.79
N LYS A 139 5.48 8.02 -0.65
CA LYS A 139 5.96 8.89 0.43
C LYS A 139 7.26 8.34 1.03
N ARG A 140 7.29 7.04 1.28
CA ARG A 140 8.46 6.35 1.82
C ARG A 140 9.62 6.39 0.83
N VAL A 141 9.32 6.16 -0.46
CA VAL A 141 10.31 6.20 -1.53
C VAL A 141 10.89 7.61 -1.67
N SER A 142 10.05 8.65 -1.70
CA SER A 142 10.53 10.01 -1.84
C SER A 142 11.39 10.45 -0.64
N ALA A 143 11.03 10.01 0.56
CA ALA A 143 11.85 10.27 1.76
C ALA A 143 13.23 9.63 1.64
N ALA A 144 13.29 8.38 1.17
CA ALA A 144 14.54 7.66 0.97
C ALA A 144 15.42 8.31 -0.10
N VAL A 145 14.82 8.75 -1.20
CA VAL A 145 15.55 9.46 -2.28
C VAL A 145 16.09 10.78 -1.77
N ARG A 146 15.26 11.54 -1.06
CA ARG A 146 15.65 12.85 -0.51
C ARG A 146 16.83 12.71 0.44
N GLU A 147 16.81 11.71 1.30
CA GLU A 147 17.89 11.43 2.25
C GLU A 147 19.20 11.14 1.52
N LYS A 148 19.17 10.30 0.50
CA LYS A 148 20.36 9.94 -0.27
C LYS A 148 20.92 11.13 -1.07
N LEU A 149 20.05 11.95 -1.66
CA LEU A 149 20.49 13.10 -2.47
C LEU A 149 20.91 14.27 -1.59
N GLY A 150 20.40 14.37 -0.39
CA GLY A 150 20.73 15.45 0.54
C GLY A 150 21.95 15.17 1.42
N ALA A 151 22.43 13.97 1.38
CA ALA A 151 23.56 13.56 2.22
C ALA A 151 24.90 13.95 1.62
#